data_9584d9836d7d3833bf7fab016a686786
#
_entry.id   9584d9836d7d3833bf7fab016a686786
#
_cell.length_a   1.000
_cell.length_b   1.000
_cell.length_c   1.000
_cell.angle_alpha   90.00
_cell.angle_beta   90.00
_cell.angle_gamma   90.00
#
_symmetry.space_group_name_H-M   'P 1'
#
loop_
_entity.id
_entity.type
_entity.pdbx_description
1 polymer ?
#
loop_
_entity_poly.entity_id
_entity_poly.type
_entity_poly.pdbx_seq_one_letter_code
_entity_poly.pdbx_strand_id
1 'polypeptide(L)'
;MSTELTRRSIFTAAGAVATATLAGAAQVPAGKVARKNRIKQGVCNGVFGRDMPFEERAMHAARLGAQCFDLIRPEQWPILKKHGLVPTVVPGGGRLTDACNDKALHGELEKQFRENLVRAKKEGIPNVITFSGNRRGKSDEEGLENCALILKKVAPIAEDNEVTICMELLNSKVNHPDYQCDKTAWGAELCKRVGSPRFKLLYDIYHMQIMEGDIIRTIRDNFQYIGHFHTAGNPGRNEPDASQEIYYPPIIQAIIDLGYTGYLSHEYSPKKDPLTSLHAALTMCDL
;
A
#
# COMPACT_ATOMS: atom_id res chain seq x y z
N MET A 1 -69.18 29.38 -16.07
CA MET A 1 -68.77 29.63 -14.66
C MET A 1 -67.44 29.00 -14.41
N SER A 2 -66.40 29.80 -14.50
CA SER A 2 -64.99 29.41 -14.29
C SER A 2 -64.65 29.66 -12.82
N THR A 3 -64.18 28.68 -12.15
CA THR A 3 -63.61 28.82 -10.80
C THR A 3 -62.07 28.73 -10.91
N GLU A 4 -61.42 29.89 -10.76
CA GLU A 4 -59.98 30.03 -10.58
C GLU A 4 -59.54 29.38 -9.28
N LEU A 5 -58.59 28.47 -9.38
CA LEU A 5 -57.83 27.95 -8.24
C LEU A 5 -56.61 28.82 -8.00
N THR A 6 -56.65 29.62 -6.94
CA THR A 6 -55.57 30.48 -6.46
C THR A 6 -54.46 29.65 -5.84
N ARG A 7 -53.27 29.84 -6.40
CA ARG A 7 -51.98 29.39 -5.83
C ARG A 7 -51.63 30.25 -4.61
N ARG A 8 -51.87 29.76 -3.39
CA ARG A 8 -51.21 30.26 -2.16
C ARG A 8 -51.47 29.32 -1.00
N SER A 9 -50.61 28.37 -0.77
CA SER A 9 -50.33 27.70 0.53
C SER A 9 -49.07 26.88 0.38
N ILE A 10 -47.93 27.52 0.46
CA ILE A 10 -46.63 26.82 0.54
C ILE A 10 -46.10 27.08 1.94
N PHE A 11 -46.22 26.05 2.77
CA PHE A 11 -45.34 25.54 3.79
C PHE A 11 -44.38 26.51 4.48
N THR A 12 -44.73 26.91 5.68
CA THR A 12 -43.78 27.19 6.75
C THR A 12 -43.45 25.86 7.45
N ALA A 13 -42.50 25.12 6.91
CA ALA A 13 -41.80 24.08 7.66
C ALA A 13 -40.55 24.74 8.25
N ALA A 14 -40.55 24.99 9.55
CA ALA A 14 -39.38 25.35 10.29
C ALA A 14 -38.38 24.17 10.23
N GLY A 15 -37.44 24.27 9.31
CA GLY A 15 -36.35 23.31 9.22
C GLY A 15 -35.42 23.49 10.43
N ALA A 16 -35.44 22.54 11.35
CA ALA A 16 -34.35 22.39 12.31
C ALA A 16 -33.07 22.09 11.53
N VAL A 17 -32.24 23.10 11.37
CA VAL A 17 -30.85 22.91 10.90
C VAL A 17 -30.15 22.14 12.00
N ALA A 18 -30.06 20.83 11.84
CA ALA A 18 -29.13 20.03 12.61
C ALA A 18 -27.72 20.52 12.26
N THR A 19 -27.14 21.35 13.11
CA THR A 19 -25.70 21.63 13.09
C THR A 19 -24.98 20.31 13.33
N ALA A 20 -24.56 19.68 12.23
CA ALA A 20 -23.58 18.61 12.31
C ALA A 20 -22.34 19.22 12.95
N THR A 21 -22.14 18.94 14.22
CA THR A 21 -20.89 19.22 14.92
C THR A 21 -19.80 18.52 14.12
N LEU A 22 -18.93 19.31 13.51
CA LEU A 22 -17.66 18.85 12.96
C LEU A 22 -17.03 17.95 14.02
N ALA A 23 -16.90 16.68 13.72
CA ALA A 23 -16.23 15.72 14.59
C ALA A 23 -14.86 16.31 14.95
N GLY A 24 -14.68 16.70 16.21
CA GLY A 24 -13.45 17.22 16.73
C GLY A 24 -12.33 16.23 16.38
N ALA A 25 -11.17 16.74 16.00
CA ALA A 25 -10.01 15.91 15.70
C ALA A 25 -9.84 14.91 16.85
N ALA A 26 -9.94 13.61 16.56
CA ALA A 26 -9.85 12.57 17.57
C ALA A 26 -8.50 12.74 18.28
N GLN A 27 -8.55 12.97 19.59
CA GLN A 27 -7.36 13.20 20.39
C GLN A 27 -6.50 11.94 20.38
N VAL A 28 -5.22 12.06 20.04
CA VAL A 28 -4.29 10.92 19.98
C VAL A 28 -4.16 10.32 21.38
N PRO A 29 -4.51 9.04 21.61
CA PRO A 29 -4.38 8.42 22.92
C PRO A 29 -2.95 8.47 23.44
N ALA A 30 -2.75 8.79 24.72
CA ALA A 30 -1.43 8.78 25.34
C ALA A 30 -0.87 7.36 25.51
N GLY A 31 -1.74 6.38 25.76
CA GLY A 31 -1.38 4.97 25.96
C GLY A 31 -1.38 4.14 24.68
N LYS A 32 -1.07 2.85 24.82
CA LYS A 32 -1.14 1.87 23.74
C LYS A 32 -2.57 1.68 23.27
N VAL A 33 -2.77 1.75 21.95
CA VAL A 33 -4.08 1.55 21.31
C VAL A 33 -4.26 0.07 20.97
N ALA A 34 -5.34 -0.54 21.47
CA ALA A 34 -5.75 -1.86 21.05
C ALA A 34 -6.49 -1.78 19.71
N ARG A 35 -6.20 -2.74 18.82
CA ARG A 35 -6.84 -2.87 17.50
C ARG A 35 -7.56 -4.21 17.40
N LYS A 36 -8.60 -4.29 16.55
CA LYS A 36 -9.32 -5.55 16.26
C LYS A 36 -8.43 -6.56 15.55
N ASN A 37 -7.46 -6.08 14.77
CA ASN A 37 -6.46 -6.89 14.07
C ASN A 37 -7.03 -7.92 13.08
N ARG A 38 -8.21 -7.65 12.50
CA ARG A 38 -8.72 -8.46 11.39
C ARG A 38 -7.86 -8.34 10.14
N ILE A 39 -7.13 -7.24 10.01
CA ILE A 39 -6.05 -7.01 9.06
C ILE A 39 -4.84 -6.47 9.82
N LYS A 40 -3.63 -6.95 9.47
CA LYS A 40 -2.39 -6.47 10.09
C LYS A 40 -1.99 -5.16 9.44
N GLN A 41 -1.99 -4.08 10.21
CA GLN A 41 -1.68 -2.75 9.69
C GLN A 41 -0.24 -2.34 9.99
N GLY A 42 0.36 -1.64 9.04
CA GLY A 42 1.71 -1.09 9.15
C GLY A 42 1.82 0.34 8.64
N VAL A 43 3.04 0.82 8.60
CA VAL A 43 3.36 2.19 8.20
C VAL A 43 4.65 2.26 7.39
N CYS A 44 4.78 3.33 6.59
CA CYS A 44 6.03 3.76 5.98
C CYS A 44 6.56 5.04 6.64
N ASN A 45 7.82 5.36 6.43
CA ASN A 45 8.47 6.54 7.04
C ASN A 45 7.75 7.86 6.77
N GLY A 46 7.15 8.01 5.58
CA GLY A 46 6.51 9.25 5.14
C GLY A 46 5.41 9.76 6.07
N VAL A 47 4.68 8.85 6.74
CA VAL A 47 3.54 9.21 7.60
C VAL A 47 3.92 10.01 8.84
N PHE A 48 5.20 10.05 9.20
CA PHE A 48 5.71 10.79 10.38
C PHE A 48 6.29 12.18 10.02
N GLY A 49 6.22 12.58 8.75
CA GLY A 49 6.92 13.78 8.30
C GLY A 49 8.43 13.60 8.25
N ARG A 50 9.20 14.72 8.25
CA ARG A 50 10.66 14.69 8.04
C ARG A 50 11.46 14.72 9.35
N ASP A 51 10.96 15.41 10.37
CA ASP A 51 11.77 15.84 11.51
C ASP A 51 11.78 14.87 12.69
N MET A 52 10.84 13.90 12.75
CA MET A 52 10.76 12.93 13.84
C MET A 52 11.90 11.89 13.74
N PRO A 53 12.70 11.68 14.79
CA PRO A 53 13.72 10.64 14.84
C PRO A 53 13.14 9.24 14.61
N PHE A 54 13.91 8.34 14.00
CA PHE A 54 13.38 7.02 13.60
C PHE A 54 12.94 6.18 14.83
N GLU A 55 13.67 6.24 15.94
CA GLU A 55 13.29 5.57 17.19
C GLU A 55 11.91 6.01 17.68
N GLU A 56 11.62 7.31 17.62
CA GLU A 56 10.32 7.87 18.01
C GLU A 56 9.22 7.43 17.03
N ARG A 57 9.51 7.36 15.71
CA ARG A 57 8.56 6.82 14.71
C ARG A 57 8.16 5.39 15.05
N ALA A 58 9.14 4.53 15.34
CA ALA A 58 8.91 3.13 15.71
C ALA A 58 8.08 3.03 17.00
N MET A 59 8.43 3.80 18.02
CA MET A 59 7.70 3.86 19.28
C MET A 59 6.24 4.29 19.07
N HIS A 60 6.01 5.35 18.32
CA HIS A 60 4.66 5.86 18.07
C HIS A 60 3.84 4.91 17.17
N ALA A 61 4.44 4.30 16.15
CA ALA A 61 3.79 3.28 15.34
C ALA A 61 3.25 2.13 16.21
N ALA A 62 4.12 1.55 17.03
CA ALA A 62 3.76 0.47 17.96
C ALA A 62 2.70 0.90 18.98
N ARG A 63 2.84 2.09 19.58
CA ARG A 63 1.88 2.66 20.53
C ARG A 63 0.49 2.84 19.90
N LEU A 64 0.42 3.28 18.64
CA LEU A 64 -0.84 3.47 17.91
C LEU A 64 -1.42 2.17 17.36
N GLY A 65 -0.73 1.04 17.53
CA GLY A 65 -1.23 -0.29 17.20
C GLY A 65 -0.82 -0.80 15.81
N ALA A 66 0.16 -0.17 15.15
CA ALA A 66 0.78 -0.76 13.96
C ALA A 66 1.57 -2.02 14.35
N GLN A 67 1.66 -2.98 13.42
CA GLN A 67 2.34 -4.27 13.60
C GLN A 67 3.59 -4.40 12.73
N CYS A 68 3.70 -3.62 11.67
CA CYS A 68 4.86 -3.64 10.79
C CYS A 68 5.29 -2.23 10.37
N PHE A 69 6.48 -2.18 9.78
CA PHE A 69 7.05 -0.96 9.24
C PHE A 69 7.76 -1.30 7.93
N ASP A 70 7.37 -0.65 6.84
CA ASP A 70 7.80 -0.97 5.49
C ASP A 70 8.95 -0.08 4.99
N LEU A 71 9.63 -0.57 3.96
CA LEU A 71 10.66 0.14 3.19
C LEU A 71 11.85 0.60 4.04
N ILE A 72 12.18 -0.17 5.08
CA ILE A 72 13.23 0.16 6.04
C ILE A 72 14.53 -0.59 5.73
N ARG A 73 15.65 0.13 5.83
CA ARG A 73 16.98 -0.42 5.62
C ARG A 73 17.43 -1.33 6.77
N PRO A 74 18.31 -2.29 6.51
CA PRO A 74 18.76 -3.28 7.51
C PRO A 74 19.29 -2.67 8.81
N GLU A 75 19.95 -1.53 8.76
CA GLU A 75 20.54 -0.87 9.92
C GLU A 75 19.49 -0.44 10.96
N GLN A 76 18.25 -0.27 10.54
CA GLN A 76 17.13 0.19 11.38
C GLN A 76 16.25 -0.96 11.89
N TRP A 77 16.40 -2.19 11.38
CA TRP A 77 15.57 -3.33 11.81
C TRP A 77 15.65 -3.66 13.30
N PRO A 78 16.83 -3.56 13.98
CA PRO A 78 16.91 -3.77 15.42
C PRO A 78 16.02 -2.82 16.22
N ILE A 79 15.88 -1.56 15.76
CA ILE A 79 15.00 -0.57 16.40
C ILE A 79 13.54 -1.02 16.28
N LEU A 80 13.09 -1.47 15.10
CA LEU A 80 11.73 -1.96 14.91
C LEU A 80 11.43 -3.16 15.82
N LYS A 81 12.34 -4.12 15.89
CA LYS A 81 12.21 -5.32 16.74
C LYS A 81 12.12 -4.95 18.23
N LYS A 82 12.90 -3.96 18.69
CA LYS A 82 12.83 -3.43 20.07
C LYS A 82 11.43 -2.95 20.43
N HIS A 83 10.69 -2.39 19.45
CA HIS A 83 9.31 -1.91 19.65
C HIS A 83 8.24 -2.95 19.26
N GLY A 84 8.62 -4.19 18.92
CA GLY A 84 7.70 -5.27 18.54
C GLY A 84 7.09 -5.10 17.15
N LEU A 85 7.74 -4.31 16.28
CA LEU A 85 7.34 -4.13 14.88
C LEU A 85 8.11 -5.09 13.97
N VAL A 86 7.41 -5.65 12.97
CA VAL A 86 8.02 -6.49 11.94
C VAL A 86 8.47 -5.59 10.79
N PRO A 87 9.76 -5.56 10.41
CA PRO A 87 10.15 -4.99 9.13
C PRO A 87 9.50 -5.81 8.02
N THR A 88 8.82 -5.18 7.08
CA THR A 88 8.25 -5.89 5.93
C THR A 88 8.38 -5.05 4.65
N VAL A 89 8.28 -5.72 3.47
CA VAL A 89 8.53 -5.10 2.16
C VAL A 89 9.88 -4.35 2.14
N VAL A 90 10.93 -5.05 2.61
CA VAL A 90 12.29 -4.48 2.60
C VAL A 90 12.94 -4.58 1.21
N PRO A 91 14.01 -3.84 0.91
CA PRO A 91 14.64 -3.91 -0.41
C PRO A 91 15.01 -5.34 -0.84
N GLY A 92 14.53 -5.76 -2.01
CA GLY A 92 14.82 -7.04 -2.64
C GLY A 92 15.87 -6.92 -3.74
N GLY A 93 15.55 -6.20 -4.81
CA GLY A 93 16.45 -5.95 -5.92
C GLY A 93 15.94 -4.86 -6.85
N GLY A 94 16.86 -4.09 -7.41
CA GLY A 94 16.58 -3.00 -8.33
C GLY A 94 16.19 -1.67 -7.65
N ARG A 95 15.96 -0.70 -8.52
CA ARG A 95 15.48 0.64 -8.17
C ARG A 95 14.22 0.92 -8.96
N LEU A 96 13.44 1.88 -8.53
CA LEU A 96 12.17 2.25 -9.16
C LEU A 96 12.28 2.40 -10.69
N THR A 97 13.29 3.12 -11.18
CA THR A 97 13.49 3.40 -12.60
C THR A 97 14.34 2.36 -13.33
N ASP A 98 15.12 1.55 -12.60
CA ASP A 98 16.17 0.67 -13.13
C ASP A 98 16.09 -0.69 -12.45
N ALA A 99 15.34 -1.63 -13.05
CA ALA A 99 15.06 -2.92 -12.44
C ALA A 99 14.78 -4.03 -13.47
N CYS A 100 13.78 -4.87 -13.20
CA CYS A 100 13.57 -6.17 -13.85
C CYS A 100 13.38 -6.14 -15.37
N ASN A 101 12.89 -5.03 -15.95
CA ASN A 101 12.67 -4.93 -17.41
C ASN A 101 13.94 -4.60 -18.20
N ASP A 102 15.08 -4.42 -17.54
CA ASP A 102 16.35 -4.16 -18.19
C ASP A 102 17.29 -5.37 -18.04
N LYS A 103 17.48 -6.12 -19.14
CA LYS A 103 18.35 -7.33 -19.15
C LYS A 103 19.79 -7.04 -18.76
N ALA A 104 20.29 -5.83 -19.03
CA ALA A 104 21.66 -5.46 -18.64
C ALA A 104 21.88 -5.47 -17.13
N LEU A 105 20.81 -5.33 -16.35
CA LEU A 105 20.84 -5.31 -14.89
C LEU A 105 20.63 -6.70 -14.27
N HIS A 106 20.23 -7.72 -15.03
CA HIS A 106 19.82 -9.02 -14.47
C HIS A 106 20.91 -9.70 -13.64
N GLY A 107 22.18 -9.57 -14.02
CA GLY A 107 23.29 -10.15 -13.25
C GLY A 107 23.44 -9.53 -11.86
N GLU A 108 23.32 -8.21 -11.77
CA GLU A 108 23.37 -7.49 -10.49
C GLU A 108 22.08 -7.73 -9.68
N LEU A 109 20.91 -7.74 -10.32
CA LEU A 109 19.64 -8.03 -9.67
C LEU A 109 19.62 -9.44 -9.06
N GLU A 110 20.11 -10.45 -9.75
CA GLU A 110 20.20 -11.80 -9.19
C GLU A 110 21.03 -11.84 -7.93
N LYS A 111 22.18 -11.16 -7.90
CA LYS A 111 23.03 -11.05 -6.72
C LYS A 111 22.29 -10.38 -5.56
N GLN A 112 21.65 -9.23 -5.83
CA GLN A 112 20.87 -8.50 -4.82
C GLN A 112 19.73 -9.36 -4.25
N PHE A 113 18.94 -10.02 -5.09
CA PHE A 113 17.87 -10.91 -4.64
C PHE A 113 18.40 -12.04 -3.78
N ARG A 114 19.47 -12.70 -4.21
CA ARG A 114 20.07 -13.80 -3.45
C ARG A 114 20.51 -13.36 -2.05
N GLU A 115 21.19 -12.25 -1.94
CA GLU A 115 21.64 -11.70 -0.66
C GLU A 115 20.46 -11.26 0.22
N ASN A 116 19.49 -10.54 -0.34
CA ASN A 116 18.40 -9.95 0.42
C ASN A 116 17.33 -10.96 0.83
N LEU A 117 17.04 -11.98 0.01
CA LEU A 117 16.12 -13.07 0.37
C LEU A 117 16.67 -13.91 1.53
N VAL A 118 17.94 -14.29 1.50
CA VAL A 118 18.60 -15.02 2.60
C VAL A 118 18.60 -14.17 3.87
N ARG A 119 18.92 -12.89 3.75
CA ARG A 119 18.88 -11.96 4.89
C ARG A 119 17.46 -11.80 5.45
N ALA A 120 16.47 -11.65 4.61
CA ALA A 120 15.06 -11.52 5.01
C ALA A 120 14.60 -12.77 5.79
N LYS A 121 14.90 -13.99 5.30
CA LYS A 121 14.62 -15.24 6.02
C LYS A 121 15.24 -15.26 7.41
N LYS A 122 16.54 -14.95 7.49
CA LYS A 122 17.28 -14.93 8.77
C LYS A 122 16.63 -13.98 9.79
N GLU A 123 16.12 -12.87 9.33
CA GLU A 123 15.53 -11.82 10.17
C GLU A 123 14.02 -12.00 10.41
N GLY A 124 13.39 -13.03 9.82
CA GLY A 124 11.95 -13.29 9.93
C GLY A 124 11.10 -12.30 9.15
N ILE A 125 11.63 -11.72 8.08
CA ILE A 125 10.97 -10.74 7.22
C ILE A 125 10.20 -11.46 6.13
N PRO A 126 8.87 -11.22 5.97
CA PRO A 126 8.05 -12.01 5.05
C PRO A 126 8.18 -11.62 3.58
N ASN A 127 8.47 -10.35 3.29
CA ASN A 127 8.41 -9.82 1.93
C ASN A 127 9.62 -8.93 1.61
N VAL A 128 10.05 -8.99 0.34
CA VAL A 128 10.98 -8.01 -0.24
C VAL A 128 10.31 -7.31 -1.42
N ILE A 129 10.66 -6.03 -1.65
CA ILE A 129 10.13 -5.25 -2.77
C ILE A 129 11.05 -5.28 -3.98
N THR A 130 10.44 -5.25 -5.16
CA THR A 130 11.12 -4.99 -6.43
C THR A 130 10.24 -4.11 -7.33
N PHE A 131 10.82 -3.68 -8.45
CA PHE A 131 10.17 -2.81 -9.42
C PHE A 131 10.33 -3.37 -10.83
N SER A 132 9.45 -2.98 -11.74
CA SER A 132 9.62 -3.29 -13.16
C SER A 132 10.76 -2.49 -13.78
N GLY A 133 10.91 -1.24 -13.36
CA GLY A 133 11.72 -0.23 -14.05
C GLY A 133 10.89 0.58 -15.05
N ASN A 134 11.49 1.62 -15.62
CA ASN A 134 10.88 2.45 -16.64
C ASN A 134 10.89 1.77 -18.00
N ARG A 135 9.86 2.04 -18.81
CA ARG A 135 9.67 1.47 -20.17
C ARG A 135 10.82 1.80 -21.11
N ARG A 136 11.22 3.06 -21.16
CA ARG A 136 12.26 3.53 -22.09
C ARG A 136 12.01 3.05 -23.52
N GLY A 137 10.75 3.16 -23.97
CA GLY A 137 10.30 2.73 -25.29
C GLY A 137 10.02 1.23 -25.46
N LYS A 138 10.24 0.39 -24.44
CA LYS A 138 9.88 -1.03 -24.49
C LYS A 138 8.37 -1.21 -24.54
N SER A 139 7.92 -2.18 -25.34
CA SER A 139 6.53 -2.61 -25.36
C SER A 139 6.13 -3.30 -24.04
N ASP A 140 4.82 -3.48 -23.82
CA ASP A 140 4.33 -4.24 -22.67
C ASP A 140 4.84 -5.68 -22.70
N GLU A 141 4.85 -6.31 -23.90
CA GLU A 141 5.32 -7.67 -24.07
C GLU A 141 6.82 -7.81 -23.80
N GLU A 142 7.64 -6.93 -24.36
CA GLU A 142 9.07 -6.92 -24.10
C GLU A 142 9.39 -6.74 -22.61
N GLY A 143 8.66 -5.86 -21.92
CA GLY A 143 8.78 -5.67 -20.49
C GLY A 143 8.41 -6.92 -19.69
N LEU A 144 7.31 -7.60 -20.06
CA LEU A 144 6.89 -8.86 -19.44
C LEU A 144 7.95 -9.96 -19.61
N GLU A 145 8.45 -10.14 -20.83
CA GLU A 145 9.49 -11.13 -21.11
C GLU A 145 10.75 -10.87 -20.30
N ASN A 146 11.24 -9.63 -20.30
CA ASN A 146 12.44 -9.26 -19.58
C ASN A 146 12.29 -9.45 -18.08
N CYS A 147 11.18 -8.98 -17.48
CA CYS A 147 10.92 -9.18 -16.06
C CYS A 147 10.78 -10.67 -15.73
N ALA A 148 10.09 -11.46 -16.54
CA ALA A 148 9.90 -12.89 -16.30
C ALA A 148 11.22 -13.66 -16.34
N LEU A 149 12.19 -13.28 -17.17
CA LEU A 149 13.49 -13.92 -17.23
C LEU A 149 14.24 -13.88 -15.89
N ILE A 150 14.37 -12.71 -15.30
CA ILE A 150 15.07 -12.57 -14.01
C ILE A 150 14.25 -13.14 -12.86
N LEU A 151 12.95 -12.91 -12.84
CA LEU A 151 12.09 -13.36 -11.74
C LEU A 151 11.97 -14.89 -11.68
N LYS A 152 11.91 -15.60 -12.81
CA LYS A 152 11.99 -17.08 -12.85
C LYS A 152 13.31 -17.60 -12.31
N LYS A 153 14.40 -16.86 -12.52
CA LYS A 153 15.73 -17.26 -12.03
C LYS A 153 15.87 -17.14 -10.52
N VAL A 154 15.20 -16.12 -9.93
CA VAL A 154 15.29 -15.85 -8.48
C VAL A 154 14.12 -16.43 -7.67
N ALA A 155 13.01 -16.81 -8.31
CA ALA A 155 11.86 -17.38 -7.65
C ALA A 155 12.17 -18.65 -6.82
N PRO A 156 12.99 -19.61 -7.28
CA PRO A 156 13.37 -20.76 -6.43
C PRO A 156 14.09 -20.32 -5.14
N ILE A 157 14.88 -19.26 -5.19
CA ILE A 157 15.56 -18.74 -3.99
C ILE A 157 14.52 -18.15 -3.01
N ALA A 158 13.51 -17.48 -3.52
CA ALA A 158 12.41 -16.95 -2.70
C ALA A 158 11.58 -18.08 -2.07
N GLU A 159 11.35 -19.17 -2.81
CA GLU A 159 10.64 -20.37 -2.33
C GLU A 159 11.43 -21.06 -1.22
N ASP A 160 12.72 -21.34 -1.43
CA ASP A 160 13.61 -21.98 -0.44
C ASP A 160 13.72 -21.17 0.86
N ASN A 161 13.66 -19.85 0.75
CA ASN A 161 13.71 -18.95 1.91
C ASN A 161 12.32 -18.61 2.48
N GLU A 162 11.23 -19.05 1.87
CA GLU A 162 9.84 -18.73 2.25
C GLU A 162 9.58 -17.22 2.33
N VAL A 163 10.29 -16.41 1.54
CA VAL A 163 10.15 -14.96 1.44
C VAL A 163 9.47 -14.60 0.13
N THR A 164 8.50 -13.70 0.15
CA THR A 164 7.77 -13.29 -1.05
C THR A 164 8.42 -12.07 -1.70
N ILE A 165 8.68 -12.14 -2.99
CA ILE A 165 9.06 -10.98 -3.81
C ILE A 165 7.78 -10.27 -4.22
N CYS A 166 7.61 -9.01 -3.83
CA CYS A 166 6.47 -8.18 -4.19
C CYS A 166 6.92 -7.12 -5.20
N MET A 167 6.38 -7.16 -6.43
CA MET A 167 6.57 -6.08 -7.41
C MET A 167 5.49 -5.03 -7.21
N GLU A 168 5.91 -3.77 -7.04
CA GLU A 168 4.97 -2.69 -6.78
C GLU A 168 4.27 -2.21 -8.06
N LEU A 169 2.95 -2.07 -7.96
CA LEU A 169 2.10 -1.40 -8.95
C LEU A 169 2.12 0.10 -8.68
N LEU A 170 2.64 0.89 -9.63
CA LEU A 170 2.76 2.34 -9.50
C LEU A 170 1.98 3.06 -10.61
N ASN A 171 1.58 4.30 -10.36
CA ASN A 171 0.95 5.11 -11.40
C ASN A 171 1.97 5.82 -12.28
N SER A 172 1.83 5.64 -13.61
CA SER A 172 2.61 6.36 -14.62
C SER A 172 1.99 7.69 -15.03
N LYS A 173 0.72 7.95 -14.67
CA LYS A 173 0.00 9.17 -15.04
C LYS A 173 0.47 10.42 -14.29
N VAL A 174 0.87 10.28 -13.03
CA VAL A 174 1.12 11.44 -12.14
C VAL A 174 2.50 11.36 -11.47
N ASN A 175 2.80 10.26 -10.74
CA ASN A 175 3.95 10.22 -9.84
C ASN A 175 5.21 9.60 -10.46
N HIS A 176 5.06 8.58 -11.32
CA HIS A 176 6.15 7.78 -11.85
C HIS A 176 6.07 7.66 -13.38
N PRO A 177 6.20 8.77 -14.12
CA PRO A 177 6.14 8.73 -15.58
C PRO A 177 7.06 7.64 -16.15
N ASP A 178 6.55 6.93 -17.18
CA ASP A 178 7.27 5.86 -17.87
C ASP A 178 7.45 4.54 -17.07
N TYR A 179 6.95 4.43 -15.84
CA TYR A 179 7.00 3.17 -15.10
C TYR A 179 6.20 2.08 -15.80
N GLN A 180 6.72 0.83 -15.86
CA GLN A 180 6.13 -0.20 -16.70
C GLN A 180 5.02 -1.00 -16.03
N CYS A 181 5.16 -1.41 -14.79
CA CYS A 181 4.15 -2.15 -14.04
C CYS A 181 3.07 -1.21 -13.48
N ASP A 182 2.34 -0.54 -14.36
CA ASP A 182 1.38 0.52 -14.03
C ASP A 182 -0.08 0.08 -14.12
N LYS A 183 -0.34 -1.21 -14.39
CA LYS A 183 -1.69 -1.82 -14.46
C LYS A 183 -1.71 -3.19 -13.81
N THR A 184 -2.80 -3.47 -13.09
CA THR A 184 -2.99 -4.76 -12.42
C THR A 184 -2.97 -5.93 -13.39
N ALA A 185 -3.58 -5.80 -14.57
CA ALA A 185 -3.60 -6.85 -15.58
C ALA A 185 -2.19 -7.22 -16.06
N TRP A 186 -1.31 -6.23 -16.26
CA TRP A 186 0.08 -6.46 -16.63
C TRP A 186 0.85 -7.20 -15.54
N GLY A 187 0.70 -6.75 -14.29
CA GLY A 187 1.33 -7.39 -13.13
C GLY A 187 0.82 -8.83 -12.90
N ALA A 188 -0.48 -9.06 -13.04
CA ALA A 188 -1.08 -10.41 -12.94
C ALA A 188 -0.56 -11.35 -14.04
N GLU A 189 -0.42 -10.86 -15.27
CA GLU A 189 0.18 -11.63 -16.35
C GLU A 189 1.64 -11.98 -16.05
N LEU A 190 2.41 -11.05 -15.51
CA LEU A 190 3.77 -11.33 -15.06
C LEU A 190 3.81 -12.42 -13.99
N CYS A 191 2.90 -12.38 -13.00
CA CYS A 191 2.79 -13.43 -11.97
C CYS A 191 2.51 -14.80 -12.59
N LYS A 192 1.62 -14.90 -13.59
CA LYS A 192 1.35 -16.13 -14.34
C LYS A 192 2.60 -16.64 -15.07
N ARG A 193 3.30 -15.75 -15.76
CA ARG A 193 4.53 -16.12 -16.49
C ARG A 193 5.65 -16.60 -15.57
N VAL A 194 5.81 -15.98 -14.40
CA VAL A 194 6.79 -16.42 -13.38
C VAL A 194 6.39 -17.76 -12.80
N GLY A 195 5.12 -17.96 -12.48
CA GLY A 195 4.56 -19.24 -12.04
C GLY A 195 4.94 -19.64 -10.61
N SER A 196 5.49 -18.71 -9.81
CA SER A 196 5.91 -18.97 -8.43
C SER A 196 4.90 -18.43 -7.41
N PRO A 197 4.56 -19.17 -6.34
CA PRO A 197 3.75 -18.67 -5.25
C PRO A 197 4.46 -17.57 -4.43
N ARG A 198 5.78 -17.43 -4.59
CA ARG A 198 6.61 -16.43 -3.90
C ARG A 198 6.94 -15.20 -4.75
N PHE A 199 6.30 -15.07 -5.91
CA PHE A 199 6.29 -13.81 -6.65
C PHE A 199 4.86 -13.27 -6.71
N LYS A 200 4.65 -12.10 -6.14
CA LYS A 200 3.35 -11.44 -5.99
C LYS A 200 3.46 -9.95 -6.35
N LEU A 201 2.33 -9.26 -6.29
CA LEU A 201 2.25 -7.81 -6.44
C LEU A 201 2.13 -7.15 -5.07
N LEU A 202 2.74 -5.99 -4.92
CA LEU A 202 2.34 -5.00 -3.95
C LEU A 202 1.28 -4.13 -4.62
N TYR A 203 0.05 -4.21 -4.12
CA TYR A 203 -1.07 -3.44 -4.64
C TYR A 203 -1.20 -2.13 -3.85
N ASP A 204 -0.66 -1.04 -4.38
CA ASP A 204 -0.87 0.28 -3.81
C ASP A 204 -2.22 0.84 -4.30
N ILE A 205 -3.17 0.93 -3.39
CA ILE A 205 -4.55 1.36 -3.66
C ILE A 205 -4.57 2.80 -4.21
N TYR A 206 -3.69 3.69 -3.71
CA TYR A 206 -3.59 5.06 -4.23
C TYR A 206 -3.14 5.06 -5.68
N HIS A 207 -2.11 4.30 -6.03
CA HIS A 207 -1.61 4.24 -7.39
C HIS A 207 -2.64 3.63 -8.35
N MET A 208 -3.31 2.57 -7.94
CA MET A 208 -4.31 1.91 -8.79
C MET A 208 -5.62 2.70 -8.90
N GLN A 209 -5.97 3.52 -7.91
CA GLN A 209 -7.07 4.48 -8.05
C GLN A 209 -6.82 5.46 -9.20
N ILE A 210 -5.61 5.99 -9.31
CA ILE A 210 -5.21 6.92 -10.39
C ILE A 210 -5.21 6.22 -11.75
N MET A 211 -4.74 4.97 -11.82
CA MET A 211 -4.57 4.26 -13.08
C MET A 211 -5.86 3.63 -13.59
N GLU A 212 -6.61 2.95 -12.72
CA GLU A 212 -7.66 2.01 -13.11
C GLU A 212 -9.01 2.31 -12.44
N GLY A 213 -9.03 2.74 -11.16
CA GLY A 213 -10.26 2.77 -10.38
C GLY A 213 -10.81 1.38 -10.11
N ASP A 214 -12.13 1.25 -9.85
CA ASP A 214 -12.83 -0.03 -9.64
C ASP A 214 -12.09 -1.01 -8.71
N ILE A 215 -11.56 -0.46 -7.63
CA ILE A 215 -10.57 -1.09 -6.74
C ILE A 215 -11.04 -2.43 -6.18
N ILE A 216 -12.30 -2.50 -5.69
CA ILE A 216 -12.81 -3.70 -5.01
C ILE A 216 -12.90 -4.89 -5.99
N ARG A 217 -13.42 -4.68 -7.20
CA ARG A 217 -13.52 -5.75 -8.20
C ARG A 217 -12.13 -6.15 -8.67
N THR A 218 -11.26 -5.20 -8.97
CA THR A 218 -9.88 -5.47 -9.39
C THR A 218 -9.12 -6.29 -8.35
N ILE A 219 -9.25 -5.97 -7.06
CA ILE A 219 -8.65 -6.77 -5.98
C ILE A 219 -9.24 -8.19 -5.95
N ARG A 220 -10.57 -8.34 -6.01
CA ARG A 220 -11.22 -9.66 -5.99
C ARG A 220 -10.77 -10.55 -7.13
N ASP A 221 -10.71 -10.03 -8.35
CA ASP A 221 -10.36 -10.77 -9.56
C ASP A 221 -8.87 -11.18 -9.57
N ASN A 222 -8.01 -10.44 -8.87
CA ASN A 222 -6.56 -10.63 -8.88
C ASN A 222 -5.97 -11.00 -7.51
N PHE A 223 -6.79 -11.30 -6.52
CA PHE A 223 -6.36 -11.52 -5.14
C PHE A 223 -5.23 -12.55 -4.99
N GLN A 224 -5.29 -13.62 -5.77
CA GLN A 224 -4.26 -14.67 -5.78
C GLN A 224 -2.85 -14.16 -6.13
N TYR A 225 -2.75 -13.00 -6.80
CA TYR A 225 -1.48 -12.40 -7.20
C TYR A 225 -1.01 -11.30 -6.26
N ILE A 226 -1.79 -10.92 -5.24
CA ILE A 226 -1.46 -9.83 -4.33
C ILE A 226 -0.81 -10.38 -3.06
N GLY A 227 0.37 -9.87 -2.71
CA GLY A 227 1.14 -10.25 -1.52
C GLY A 227 1.20 -9.17 -0.44
N HIS A 228 0.98 -7.91 -0.82
CA HIS A 228 1.04 -6.77 0.09
C HIS A 228 0.14 -5.63 -0.38
N PHE A 229 -0.29 -4.77 0.54
CA PHE A 229 -1.11 -3.58 0.22
C PHE A 229 -0.50 -2.29 0.77
N HIS A 230 -0.57 -1.22 -0.03
CA HIS A 230 -0.34 0.15 0.46
C HIS A 230 -1.59 1.00 0.32
N THR A 231 -1.70 2.04 1.17
CA THR A 231 -2.82 2.99 1.20
C THR A 231 -2.33 4.42 1.29
N ALA A 232 -3.00 5.33 0.59
CA ALA A 232 -2.88 6.78 0.75
C ALA A 232 -4.15 7.48 0.26
N GLY A 233 -4.32 8.75 0.58
CA GLY A 233 -5.43 9.57 0.05
C GLY A 233 -5.16 10.06 -1.38
N ASN A 234 -6.14 9.96 -2.27
CA ASN A 234 -6.10 10.52 -3.62
C ASN A 234 -7.15 11.65 -3.73
N PRO A 235 -6.80 12.81 -4.31
CA PRO A 235 -5.49 13.20 -4.85
C PRO A 235 -4.46 13.56 -3.79
N GLY A 236 -3.17 13.56 -4.18
CA GLY A 236 -2.06 14.20 -3.46
C GLY A 236 -1.23 13.28 -2.57
N ARG A 237 -1.58 11.99 -2.42
CA ARG A 237 -0.87 11.00 -1.60
C ARG A 237 -0.70 11.47 -0.14
N ASN A 238 -1.76 12.07 0.40
CA ASN A 238 -1.84 12.51 1.79
C ASN A 238 -2.61 11.50 2.64
N GLU A 239 -2.94 11.89 3.90
CA GLU A 239 -3.74 11.04 4.77
C GLU A 239 -5.08 10.63 4.13
N PRO A 240 -5.51 9.38 4.30
CA PRO A 240 -6.77 8.88 3.79
C PRO A 240 -7.95 9.33 4.69
N ASP A 241 -8.29 10.61 4.65
CA ASP A 241 -9.39 11.20 5.42
C ASP A 241 -10.59 11.57 4.52
N ALA A 242 -11.56 12.30 5.06
CA ALA A 242 -12.76 12.71 4.35
C ALA A 242 -12.53 13.74 3.22
N SER A 243 -11.31 14.27 3.06
CA SER A 243 -10.97 15.26 2.02
C SER A 243 -10.45 14.64 0.72
N GLN A 244 -10.44 13.30 0.63
CA GLN A 244 -9.93 12.53 -0.51
C GLN A 244 -11.03 11.60 -1.07
N GLU A 245 -10.83 11.03 -2.26
CA GLU A 245 -11.89 10.34 -3.01
C GLU A 245 -12.03 8.83 -2.72
N ILE A 246 -11.03 8.19 -2.08
CA ILE A 246 -11.04 6.73 -1.85
C ILE A 246 -11.83 6.42 -0.56
N TYR A 247 -12.93 5.71 -0.69
CA TYR A 247 -13.67 5.26 0.49
C TYR A 247 -13.15 3.91 0.98
N TYR A 248 -12.21 3.93 1.94
CA TYR A 248 -11.45 2.77 2.41
C TYR A 248 -12.26 1.66 3.10
N PRO A 249 -13.25 1.93 3.98
CA PRO A 249 -13.89 0.86 4.75
C PRO A 249 -14.40 -0.33 3.91
N PRO A 250 -15.16 -0.16 2.81
CA PRO A 250 -15.59 -1.29 1.98
C PRO A 250 -14.44 -1.98 1.23
N ILE A 251 -13.34 -1.27 0.93
CA ILE A 251 -12.15 -1.87 0.32
C ILE A 251 -11.48 -2.80 1.33
N ILE A 252 -11.27 -2.33 2.56
CA ILE A 252 -10.69 -3.11 3.65
C ILE A 252 -11.56 -4.32 3.98
N GLN A 253 -12.90 -4.13 4.04
CA GLN A 253 -13.81 -5.25 4.27
C GLN A 253 -13.68 -6.32 3.17
N ALA A 254 -13.58 -5.91 1.90
CA ALA A 254 -13.39 -6.85 0.79
C ALA A 254 -12.07 -7.63 0.91
N ILE A 255 -10.98 -6.98 1.32
CA ILE A 255 -9.69 -7.64 1.56
C ILE A 255 -9.78 -8.65 2.71
N ILE A 256 -10.48 -8.30 3.79
CA ILE A 256 -10.73 -9.20 4.94
C ILE A 256 -11.57 -10.41 4.51
N ASP A 257 -12.65 -10.18 3.75
CA ASP A 257 -13.57 -11.24 3.30
C ASP A 257 -12.89 -12.25 2.35
N LEU A 258 -11.85 -11.82 1.65
CA LEU A 258 -10.99 -12.69 0.83
C LEU A 258 -10.01 -13.54 1.66
N GLY A 259 -9.99 -13.39 2.98
CA GLY A 259 -9.10 -14.15 3.87
C GLY A 259 -7.64 -13.69 3.86
N TYR A 260 -7.38 -12.40 3.57
CA TYR A 260 -6.02 -11.87 3.56
C TYR A 260 -5.37 -11.92 4.95
N THR A 261 -4.20 -12.53 5.04
CA THR A 261 -3.45 -12.69 6.28
C THR A 261 -2.12 -11.92 6.33
N GLY A 262 -1.79 -11.23 5.23
CA GLY A 262 -0.58 -10.41 5.10
C GLY A 262 -0.69 -9.06 5.80
N TYR A 263 0.10 -8.10 5.35
CA TYR A 263 0.16 -6.75 5.90
C TYR A 263 -0.37 -5.71 4.91
N LEU A 264 -0.97 -4.66 5.47
CA LEU A 264 -1.41 -3.46 4.77
C LEU A 264 -0.76 -2.26 5.43
N SER A 265 0.03 -1.48 4.71
CA SER A 265 0.75 -0.34 5.27
C SER A 265 0.27 1.00 4.72
N HIS A 266 0.26 2.00 5.58
CA HIS A 266 -0.05 3.37 5.24
C HIS A 266 1.19 4.07 4.69
N GLU A 267 1.13 4.55 3.44
CA GLU A 267 2.24 5.22 2.75
C GLU A 267 1.82 6.56 2.17
N TYR A 268 1.82 7.58 3.00
CA TYR A 268 1.41 8.93 2.62
C TYR A 268 2.29 10.01 3.28
N SER A 269 2.13 11.26 2.82
CA SER A 269 2.72 12.44 3.45
C SER A 269 1.63 13.24 4.15
N PRO A 270 1.67 13.40 5.49
CA PRO A 270 0.59 14.06 6.22
C PRO A 270 0.57 15.57 5.94
N LYS A 271 -0.64 16.13 5.81
CA LYS A 271 -0.89 17.59 5.82
C LYS A 271 -1.17 18.10 7.24
N LYS A 272 -1.64 17.21 8.10
CA LYS A 272 -2.00 17.50 9.49
C LYS A 272 -0.90 17.00 10.44
N ASP A 273 -1.15 17.10 11.75
CA ASP A 273 -0.27 16.49 12.73
C ASP A 273 -0.07 14.99 12.42
N PRO A 274 1.17 14.52 12.29
CA PRO A 274 1.46 13.16 11.86
C PRO A 274 0.83 12.06 12.72
N LEU A 275 0.81 12.24 14.04
CA LEU A 275 0.29 11.22 14.95
C LEU A 275 -1.24 11.16 14.94
N THR A 276 -1.89 12.32 14.84
CA THR A 276 -3.35 12.42 14.67
C THR A 276 -3.77 11.79 13.35
N SER A 277 -3.05 12.10 12.28
CA SER A 277 -3.27 11.54 10.94
C SER A 277 -3.10 10.02 10.94
N LEU A 278 -2.02 9.51 11.52
CA LEU A 278 -1.77 8.08 11.60
C LEU A 278 -2.81 7.35 12.45
N HIS A 279 -3.19 7.91 13.60
CA HIS A 279 -4.21 7.33 14.46
C HIS A 279 -5.55 7.19 13.71
N ALA A 280 -5.94 8.22 12.96
CA ALA A 280 -7.16 8.20 12.14
C ALA A 280 -7.10 7.14 11.03
N ALA A 281 -5.99 7.05 10.30
CA ALA A 281 -5.78 6.07 9.23
C ALA A 281 -5.87 4.62 9.75
N LEU A 282 -5.14 4.33 10.82
CA LEU A 282 -5.18 3.02 11.49
C LEU A 282 -6.60 2.70 12.03
N THR A 283 -7.35 3.68 12.51
CA THR A 283 -8.72 3.48 13.02
C THR A 283 -9.69 3.20 11.89
N MET A 284 -9.57 3.90 10.77
CA MET A 284 -10.44 3.72 9.61
C MET A 284 -10.32 2.31 9.00
N CYS A 285 -9.14 1.70 9.05
CA CYS A 285 -8.89 0.37 8.52
C CYS A 285 -9.06 -0.76 9.56
N ASP A 286 -9.44 -0.45 10.80
CA ASP A 286 -9.60 -1.43 11.91
C ASP A 286 -11.07 -1.87 12.05
N LEU A 287 -11.58 -2.65 11.07
CA LEU A 287 -12.99 -3.06 10.95
C LEU A 287 -13.37 -4.26 11.81
#